data_beca2a833c0ab8fed3036e9b14e7edba
#
_entry.id   beca2a833c0ab8fed3036e9b14e7edba
#
_cell.length_a   1.000
_cell.length_b   1.000
_cell.length_c   1.000
_cell.angle_alpha   90.00
_cell.angle_beta   90.00
_cell.angle_gamma   90.00
#
_symmetry.space_group_name_H-M   'P 1'
#
loop_
_entity.id
_entity.type
_entity.pdbx_description
1 polymer ?
#
loop_
_entity_poly.entity_id
_entity_poly.type
_entity_poly.pdbx_seq_one_letter_code
_entity_poly.pdbx_strand_id
1 'polypeptide(L)'
;MTSPQTLVPEIRFEGFSSAWEQRKLADVLSSYTDPVEIPHTGYERLGIRSHAKGTFHSYVPAGHELQTAQMHKVAADKFIVNITFGWEHAVAVTDENDAGKLVSHRFPQFSLSEELDPKFLKFIILDENFRHHLWLASPGGAGRNRVLNLTEMLQYEIHIPSVSEQRQIADVLIRLDNLITLHQRKFMLFIKNNITHSQR
;
A
#
# COMPACT_ATOMS: atom_id res chain seq x y z
N MET A 1 -20.77 -19.02 19.20
CA MET A 1 -20.79 -18.59 17.78
C MET A 1 -21.32 -17.18 17.76
N THR A 2 -20.43 -16.20 17.69
CA THR A 2 -20.81 -14.78 17.53
C THR A 2 -21.26 -14.59 16.09
N SER A 3 -22.48 -14.11 15.89
CA SER A 3 -22.99 -13.74 14.57
C SER A 3 -22.03 -12.72 13.92
N PRO A 4 -21.74 -12.81 12.61
CA PRO A 4 -20.92 -11.81 11.94
C PRO A 4 -21.56 -10.44 12.15
N GLN A 5 -20.79 -9.50 12.72
CA GLN A 5 -21.25 -8.11 12.86
C GLN A 5 -21.38 -7.54 11.46
N THR A 6 -22.61 -7.38 10.99
CA THR A 6 -22.90 -6.68 9.74
C THR A 6 -22.65 -5.18 9.97
N LEU A 7 -21.62 -4.65 9.34
CA LEU A 7 -21.33 -3.21 9.39
C LEU A 7 -22.18 -2.48 8.35
N VAL A 8 -23.03 -1.58 8.80
CA VAL A 8 -23.73 -0.64 7.95
C VAL A 8 -23.19 0.76 8.29
N PRO A 9 -22.44 1.42 7.39
CA PRO A 9 -21.93 2.77 7.64
C PRO A 9 -23.07 3.78 7.82
N GLU A 10 -22.87 4.77 8.70
CA GLU A 10 -23.83 5.87 8.92
C GLU A 10 -23.91 6.80 7.70
N ILE A 11 -22.81 6.98 6.98
CA ILE A 11 -22.74 7.81 5.77
C ILE A 11 -22.51 6.90 4.59
N ARG A 12 -23.35 7.01 3.58
CA ARG A 12 -23.33 6.14 2.41
C ARG A 12 -23.82 6.85 1.15
N PHE A 13 -23.37 6.41 0.00
CA PHE A 13 -23.93 6.89 -1.27
C PHE A 13 -25.36 6.37 -1.46
N GLU A 14 -26.19 7.18 -2.11
CA GLU A 14 -27.54 6.78 -2.49
C GLU A 14 -27.50 5.52 -3.39
N GLY A 15 -28.42 4.59 -3.18
CA GLY A 15 -28.53 3.35 -3.95
C GLY A 15 -27.80 2.15 -3.36
N PHE A 16 -26.98 2.33 -2.30
CA PHE A 16 -26.33 1.22 -1.60
C PHE A 16 -26.99 0.96 -0.24
N SER A 17 -27.52 -0.25 -0.02
CA SER A 17 -28.21 -0.64 1.21
C SER A 17 -27.66 -1.91 1.84
N SER A 18 -26.95 -2.76 1.08
CA SER A 18 -26.42 -4.02 1.58
C SER A 18 -25.35 -3.80 2.64
N ALA A 19 -25.33 -4.57 3.72
CA ALA A 19 -24.27 -4.52 4.73
C ALA A 19 -22.89 -4.81 4.09
N TRP A 20 -21.86 -4.22 4.66
CA TRP A 20 -20.48 -4.54 4.28
C TRP A 20 -20.11 -5.92 4.79
N GLU A 21 -19.39 -6.66 3.99
CA GLU A 21 -18.95 -8.01 4.33
C GLU A 21 -17.62 -7.98 5.06
N GLN A 22 -17.53 -8.74 6.14
CA GLN A 22 -16.26 -8.97 6.82
C GLN A 22 -15.47 -10.05 6.09
N ARG A 23 -14.23 -9.74 5.71
CA ARG A 23 -13.31 -10.64 5.01
C ARG A 23 -11.93 -10.57 5.67
N LYS A 24 -11.23 -11.68 5.71
CA LYS A 24 -9.78 -11.65 6.00
C LYS A 24 -9.01 -11.25 4.75
N LEU A 25 -7.84 -10.64 4.93
CA LEU A 25 -6.94 -10.39 3.80
C LEU A 25 -6.59 -11.69 3.07
N ALA A 26 -6.50 -12.83 3.78
CA ALA A 26 -6.29 -14.16 3.19
C ALA A 26 -7.38 -14.58 2.18
N ASP A 27 -8.60 -14.09 2.33
CA ASP A 27 -9.73 -14.44 1.46
C ASP A 27 -9.70 -13.65 0.14
N VAL A 28 -9.08 -12.48 0.15
CA VAL A 28 -9.11 -11.52 -0.98
C VAL A 28 -7.72 -11.23 -1.58
N LEU A 29 -6.66 -11.77 -0.99
CA LEU A 29 -5.29 -11.65 -1.48
C LEU A 29 -4.69 -13.03 -1.76
N SER A 30 -4.04 -13.17 -2.90
CA SER A 30 -3.28 -14.36 -3.27
C SER A 30 -1.84 -14.00 -3.62
N SER A 31 -0.87 -14.86 -3.28
CA SER A 31 0.54 -14.62 -3.57
C SER A 31 0.76 -14.41 -5.07
N TYR A 32 1.52 -13.37 -5.40
CA TYR A 32 1.97 -13.10 -6.77
C TYR A 32 3.50 -13.11 -6.83
N THR A 33 4.04 -13.79 -7.84
CA THR A 33 5.49 -13.84 -8.08
C THR A 33 5.78 -13.76 -9.57
N ASP A 34 6.78 -12.96 -9.94
CA ASP A 34 7.33 -12.88 -11.30
C ASP A 34 8.86 -12.87 -11.18
N PRO A 35 9.48 -14.05 -10.98
CA PRO A 35 10.92 -14.17 -10.74
C PRO A 35 11.71 -13.82 -12.01
N VAL A 36 12.78 -13.05 -11.83
CA VAL A 36 13.69 -12.67 -12.92
C VAL A 36 15.16 -12.81 -12.48
N GLU A 37 16.04 -13.00 -13.46
CA GLU A 37 17.48 -12.92 -13.22
C GLU A 37 17.88 -11.47 -12.92
N ILE A 38 18.94 -11.30 -12.14
CA ILE A 38 19.45 -9.97 -11.79
C ILE A 38 20.12 -9.36 -13.03
N PRO A 39 19.64 -8.22 -13.54
CA PRO A 39 20.26 -7.59 -14.70
C PRO A 39 21.64 -7.02 -14.36
N HIS A 40 22.68 -7.42 -15.12
CA HIS A 40 24.04 -6.90 -14.97
C HIS A 40 24.27 -5.54 -15.68
N THR A 41 23.28 -5.07 -16.42
CA THR A 41 23.33 -3.77 -17.15
C THR A 41 22.76 -2.60 -16.35
N GLY A 42 22.39 -2.85 -15.07
CA GLY A 42 21.67 -1.92 -14.23
C GLY A 42 20.16 -2.06 -14.38
N TYR A 43 19.41 -1.59 -13.35
CA TYR A 43 17.95 -1.71 -13.31
C TYR A 43 17.31 -0.69 -12.38
N GLU A 44 16.02 -0.42 -12.59
CA GLU A 44 15.21 0.34 -11.67
C GLU A 44 14.65 -0.56 -10.56
N ARG A 45 14.82 -0.11 -9.33
CA ARG A 45 14.35 -0.78 -8.13
C ARG A 45 13.21 0.00 -7.49
N LEU A 46 12.17 -0.73 -7.06
CA LEU A 46 11.12 -0.18 -6.21
C LEU A 46 11.47 -0.33 -4.74
N GLY A 47 11.18 0.70 -3.97
CA GLY A 47 11.16 0.69 -2.51
C GLY A 47 9.80 1.14 -1.98
N ILE A 48 9.52 0.82 -0.71
CA ILE A 48 8.28 1.22 -0.03
C ILE A 48 8.65 2.13 1.13
N ARG A 49 8.00 3.29 1.23
CA ARG A 49 8.16 4.21 2.37
C ARG A 49 7.37 3.69 3.56
N SER A 50 7.95 3.84 4.76
CA SER A 50 7.24 3.58 6.03
C SER A 50 5.98 4.45 6.15
N HIS A 51 5.06 4.03 7.03
CA HIS A 51 3.78 4.71 7.29
C HIS A 51 2.86 4.77 6.07
N ALA A 52 2.85 3.72 5.25
CA ALA A 52 2.03 3.60 4.04
C ALA A 52 2.11 4.82 3.09
N LYS A 53 3.28 5.50 3.05
CA LYS A 53 3.51 6.69 2.23
C LYS A 53 3.82 6.37 0.76
N GLY A 54 3.44 5.17 0.30
CA GLY A 54 3.58 4.73 -1.08
C GLY A 54 4.97 4.27 -1.45
N THR A 55 5.20 4.14 -2.74
CA THR A 55 6.43 3.62 -3.35
C THR A 55 7.43 4.73 -3.70
N PHE A 56 8.64 4.35 -3.99
CA PHE A 56 9.66 5.21 -4.61
C PHE A 56 10.57 4.35 -5.49
N HIS A 57 11.18 4.98 -6.48
CA HIS A 57 12.08 4.30 -7.40
C HIS A 57 13.52 4.78 -7.19
N SER A 58 14.46 3.87 -7.44
CA SER A 58 15.88 4.16 -7.44
C SER A 58 16.58 3.31 -8.51
N TYR A 59 17.60 3.87 -9.17
CA TYR A 59 18.38 3.14 -10.14
C TYR A 59 19.55 2.43 -9.47
N VAL A 60 19.77 1.17 -9.82
CA VAL A 60 20.95 0.37 -9.43
C VAL A 60 21.83 0.24 -10.66
N PRO A 61 23.02 0.88 -10.68
CA PRO A 61 23.92 0.81 -11.83
C PRO A 61 24.59 -0.56 -11.95
N ALA A 62 25.09 -0.87 -13.13
CA ALA A 62 25.87 -2.08 -13.40
C ALA A 62 27.06 -2.18 -12.42
N GLY A 63 27.32 -3.38 -11.91
CA GLY A 63 28.38 -3.64 -10.92
C GLY A 63 27.98 -3.31 -9.46
N HIS A 64 26.76 -2.81 -9.22
CA HIS A 64 26.24 -2.51 -7.87
C HIS A 64 24.97 -3.32 -7.57
N GLU A 65 24.83 -4.46 -8.24
CA GLU A 65 23.64 -5.32 -8.09
C GLU A 65 23.45 -5.76 -6.64
N LEU A 66 22.19 -5.86 -6.25
CA LEU A 66 21.85 -6.37 -4.91
C LEU A 66 22.24 -7.84 -4.79
N GLN A 67 22.97 -8.16 -3.73
CA GLN A 67 23.22 -9.55 -3.35
C GLN A 67 21.94 -10.09 -2.70
N THR A 68 21.12 -10.74 -3.50
CA THR A 68 19.86 -11.36 -3.07
C THR A 68 19.68 -12.71 -3.75
N ALA A 69 18.97 -13.60 -3.08
CA ALA A 69 18.73 -14.95 -3.61
C ALA A 69 17.83 -14.92 -4.86
N GLN A 70 16.89 -13.96 -4.93
CA GLN A 70 15.94 -13.86 -6.03
C GLN A 70 15.44 -12.42 -6.17
N MET A 71 15.32 -11.99 -7.43
CA MET A 71 14.59 -10.76 -7.80
C MET A 71 13.24 -11.10 -8.43
N HIS A 72 12.30 -10.18 -8.28
CA HIS A 72 10.96 -10.28 -8.84
C HIS A 72 10.60 -8.99 -9.55
N LYS A 73 9.90 -9.11 -10.67
CA LYS A 73 9.32 -7.95 -11.34
C LYS A 73 8.05 -7.52 -10.62
N VAL A 74 7.87 -6.22 -10.49
CA VAL A 74 6.65 -5.63 -9.93
C VAL A 74 5.59 -5.57 -11.02
N ALA A 75 4.36 -5.96 -10.67
CA ALA A 75 3.19 -5.73 -11.50
C ALA A 75 2.34 -4.60 -10.92
N ALA A 76 1.53 -3.94 -11.78
CA ALA A 76 0.53 -2.98 -11.32
C ALA A 76 -0.60 -3.66 -10.51
N ASP A 77 -1.32 -2.88 -9.73
CA ASP A 77 -2.48 -3.30 -8.94
C ASP A 77 -2.20 -4.51 -8.02
N LYS A 78 -1.01 -4.52 -7.40
CA LYS A 78 -0.65 -5.51 -6.38
C LYS A 78 -0.53 -4.86 -5.01
N PHE A 79 -1.00 -5.55 -3.99
CA PHE A 79 -0.60 -5.24 -2.63
C PHE A 79 0.84 -5.72 -2.43
N ILE A 80 1.70 -4.83 -1.94
CA ILE A 80 3.12 -5.13 -1.72
C ILE A 80 3.53 -4.68 -0.31
N VAL A 81 4.35 -5.47 0.36
CA VAL A 81 4.85 -5.18 1.70
C VAL A 81 6.35 -5.40 1.78
N ASN A 82 7.07 -4.55 2.52
CA ASN A 82 8.44 -4.82 2.90
C ASN A 82 8.46 -5.59 4.23
N ILE A 83 8.76 -6.89 4.21
CA ILE A 83 8.71 -7.73 5.42
C ILE A 83 9.71 -7.31 6.49
N THR A 84 10.80 -6.65 6.13
CA THR A 84 11.80 -6.16 7.08
C THR A 84 11.33 -4.92 7.83
N PHE A 85 10.43 -4.13 7.23
CA PHE A 85 9.88 -2.89 7.76
C PHE A 85 8.35 -2.91 7.86
N GLY A 86 7.73 -4.09 7.85
CA GLY A 86 6.28 -4.24 8.05
C GLY A 86 5.81 -3.59 9.36
N TRP A 87 6.58 -3.72 10.41
CA TRP A 87 6.33 -3.09 11.72
C TRP A 87 6.36 -1.54 11.68
N GLU A 88 7.02 -0.93 10.69
CA GLU A 88 6.95 0.50 10.38
C GLU A 88 5.83 0.83 9.40
N HIS A 89 4.94 -0.11 9.12
CA HIS A 89 3.85 0.07 8.17
C HIS A 89 4.36 0.34 6.74
N ALA A 90 5.41 -0.38 6.30
CA ALA A 90 5.96 -0.29 4.95
C ALA A 90 5.15 -1.17 3.98
N VAL A 91 3.97 -0.69 3.60
CA VAL A 91 3.02 -1.31 2.68
C VAL A 91 2.59 -0.34 1.59
N ALA A 92 2.18 -0.85 0.44
CA ALA A 92 1.64 -0.06 -0.67
C ALA A 92 0.72 -0.90 -1.55
N VAL A 93 -0.04 -0.23 -2.41
CA VAL A 93 -0.66 -0.82 -3.59
C VAL A 93 0.05 -0.21 -4.80
N THR A 94 0.65 -1.06 -5.62
CA THR A 94 1.42 -0.67 -6.82
C THR A 94 0.50 -0.12 -7.91
N ASP A 95 1.07 0.67 -8.81
CA ASP A 95 0.38 1.19 -9.99
C ASP A 95 1.21 0.98 -11.27
N GLU A 96 0.74 1.54 -12.39
CA GLU A 96 1.42 1.42 -13.68
C GLU A 96 2.84 2.01 -13.69
N ASN A 97 3.12 3.03 -12.86
CA ASN A 97 4.46 3.59 -12.75
C ASN A 97 5.43 2.65 -12.03
N ASP A 98 4.89 1.78 -11.17
CA ASP A 98 5.66 0.78 -10.43
C ASP A 98 5.94 -0.48 -11.27
N ALA A 99 5.11 -0.74 -12.28
CA ALA A 99 5.22 -1.93 -13.11
C ALA A 99 6.58 -2.02 -13.83
N GLY A 100 7.13 -3.23 -13.88
CA GLY A 100 8.43 -3.51 -14.49
C GLY A 100 9.64 -3.21 -13.62
N LYS A 101 9.51 -2.48 -12.49
CA LYS A 101 10.60 -2.29 -11.52
C LYS A 101 10.92 -3.60 -10.82
N LEU A 102 12.12 -3.71 -10.25
CA LEU A 102 12.56 -4.92 -9.56
C LEU A 102 12.55 -4.76 -8.05
N VAL A 103 12.22 -5.85 -7.38
CA VAL A 103 12.28 -5.99 -5.92
C VAL A 103 12.93 -7.30 -5.53
N SER A 104 13.53 -7.38 -4.36
CA SER A 104 14.02 -8.64 -3.79
C SER A 104 12.88 -9.45 -3.16
N HIS A 105 13.16 -10.70 -2.80
CA HIS A 105 12.25 -11.58 -2.05
C HIS A 105 11.71 -10.97 -0.74
N ARG A 106 12.29 -9.86 -0.26
CA ARG A 106 11.82 -9.15 0.94
C ARG A 106 10.59 -8.27 0.69
N PHE A 107 10.13 -8.23 -0.56
CA PHE A 107 8.97 -7.46 -0.98
C PHE A 107 7.93 -8.39 -1.63
N PRO A 108 7.30 -9.28 -0.85
CA PRO A 108 6.23 -10.12 -1.38
C PRO A 108 5.09 -9.27 -1.92
N GLN A 109 4.54 -9.74 -3.04
CA GLN A 109 3.43 -9.14 -3.75
C GLN A 109 2.21 -10.06 -3.67
N PHE A 110 1.03 -9.46 -3.69
CA PHE A 110 -0.24 -10.18 -3.67
C PHE A 110 -1.18 -9.63 -4.75
N SER A 111 -1.77 -10.53 -5.52
CA SER A 111 -2.89 -10.22 -6.40
C SER A 111 -4.16 -10.05 -5.57
N LEU A 112 -4.99 -9.10 -5.96
CA LEU A 112 -6.30 -8.89 -5.38
C LEU A 112 -7.32 -9.79 -6.08
N SER A 113 -8.31 -10.28 -5.32
CA SER A 113 -9.48 -10.94 -5.89
C SER A 113 -10.36 -9.92 -6.63
N GLU A 114 -11.30 -10.42 -7.44
CA GLU A 114 -12.28 -9.57 -8.15
C GLU A 114 -13.22 -8.80 -7.19
N GLU A 115 -13.28 -9.21 -5.91
CA GLU A 115 -14.09 -8.57 -4.86
C GLU A 115 -13.43 -7.33 -4.24
N LEU A 116 -12.14 -7.07 -4.53
CA LEU A 116 -11.37 -6.00 -3.90
C LEU A 116 -10.76 -5.05 -4.95
N ASP A 117 -11.24 -3.81 -4.97
CA ASP A 117 -10.72 -2.79 -5.87
C ASP A 117 -9.35 -2.24 -5.38
N PRO A 118 -8.31 -2.16 -6.24
CA PRO A 118 -6.98 -1.69 -5.85
C PRO A 118 -6.97 -0.25 -5.30
N LYS A 119 -7.78 0.63 -5.85
CA LYS A 119 -7.88 2.02 -5.37
C LYS A 119 -8.50 2.09 -3.99
N PHE A 120 -9.51 1.25 -3.73
CA PHE A 120 -10.14 1.16 -2.41
C PHE A 120 -9.17 0.59 -1.37
N LEU A 121 -8.41 -0.45 -1.73
CA LEU A 121 -7.39 -1.03 -0.85
C LEU A 121 -6.34 0.01 -0.43
N LYS A 122 -5.98 0.99 -1.28
CA LYS A 122 -5.07 2.08 -0.92
C LYS A 122 -5.51 2.85 0.33
N PHE A 123 -6.82 2.95 0.58
CA PHE A 123 -7.36 3.60 1.78
C PHE A 123 -7.47 2.64 2.96
N ILE A 124 -7.84 1.39 2.72
CA ILE A 124 -7.88 0.34 3.76
C ILE A 124 -6.52 0.17 4.43
N ILE A 125 -5.44 0.16 3.66
CA ILE A 125 -4.09 -0.02 4.22
C ILE A 125 -3.60 1.18 5.04
N LEU A 126 -4.29 2.33 5.04
CA LEU A 126 -3.98 3.49 5.89
C LEU A 126 -4.54 3.36 7.31
N ASP A 127 -5.37 2.36 7.58
CA ASP A 127 -6.01 2.15 8.88
C ASP A 127 -4.96 1.92 9.98
N GLU A 128 -5.10 2.66 11.10
CA GLU A 128 -4.25 2.53 12.27
C GLU A 128 -4.35 1.14 12.93
N ASN A 129 -5.51 0.47 12.85
CA ASN A 129 -5.68 -0.90 13.33
C ASN A 129 -4.87 -1.86 12.47
N PHE A 130 -4.83 -1.65 11.14
CA PHE A 130 -3.99 -2.44 10.27
C PHE A 130 -2.49 -2.20 10.57
N ARG A 131 -2.08 -0.96 10.79
CA ARG A 131 -0.73 -0.64 11.23
C ARG A 131 -0.36 -1.35 12.53
N HIS A 132 -1.25 -1.33 13.52
CA HIS A 132 -1.05 -2.03 14.79
C HIS A 132 -0.97 -3.56 14.61
N HIS A 133 -1.82 -4.11 13.74
CA HIS A 133 -1.80 -5.53 13.41
C HIS A 133 -0.45 -5.95 12.76
N LEU A 134 0.09 -5.16 11.84
CA LEU A 134 1.41 -5.38 11.24
C LEU A 134 2.53 -5.35 12.30
N TRP A 135 2.42 -4.44 13.28
CA TRP A 135 3.36 -4.38 14.39
C TRP A 135 3.32 -5.65 15.25
N LEU A 136 2.12 -6.15 15.58
CA LEU A 136 1.93 -7.41 16.30
C LEU A 136 2.41 -8.62 15.49
N ALA A 137 2.12 -8.64 14.20
CA ALA A 137 2.54 -9.70 13.27
C ALA A 137 4.06 -9.68 12.97
N SER A 138 4.80 -8.71 13.51
CA SER A 138 6.24 -8.59 13.35
C SER A 138 6.96 -8.87 14.68
N PRO A 139 6.97 -10.11 15.18
CA PRO A 139 7.64 -10.44 16.44
C PRO A 139 9.16 -10.24 16.29
N GLY A 140 9.80 -9.86 17.39
CA GLY A 140 11.26 -9.71 17.41
C GLY A 140 11.74 -9.03 18.67
N GLY A 141 13.02 -9.21 18.99
CA GLY A 141 13.69 -8.60 20.14
C GLY A 141 13.95 -7.10 19.95
N ALA A 142 14.75 -6.52 20.85
CA ALA A 142 15.15 -5.13 20.80
C ALA A 142 15.86 -4.82 19.46
N GLY A 143 15.42 -3.75 18.77
CA GLY A 143 16.06 -3.23 17.57
C GLY A 143 15.41 -3.66 16.25
N ARG A 144 16.18 -3.55 15.16
CA ARG A 144 15.75 -3.67 13.77
C ARG A 144 15.52 -5.10 13.24
N ASN A 145 15.64 -6.12 14.08
CA ASN A 145 15.53 -7.54 13.69
C ASN A 145 14.07 -8.06 13.76
N ARG A 146 13.13 -7.25 13.35
CA ARG A 146 11.72 -7.65 13.23
C ARG A 146 11.46 -8.07 11.79
N VAL A 147 10.84 -9.23 11.61
CA VAL A 147 10.40 -9.71 10.30
C VAL A 147 8.91 -9.98 10.39
N LEU A 148 8.16 -9.42 9.45
CA LEU A 148 6.72 -9.60 9.36
C LEU A 148 6.39 -11.06 9.05
N ASN A 149 5.52 -11.64 9.87
CA ASN A 149 4.88 -12.93 9.58
C ASN A 149 3.70 -12.70 8.62
N LEU A 150 3.86 -13.15 7.38
CA LEU A 150 2.84 -12.97 6.35
C LEU A 150 1.55 -13.71 6.66
N THR A 151 1.63 -14.89 7.30
CA THR A 151 0.45 -15.66 7.68
C THR A 151 -0.39 -14.89 8.69
N GLU A 152 0.25 -14.29 9.69
CA GLU A 152 -0.43 -13.45 10.68
C GLU A 152 -0.98 -12.16 10.04
N MET A 153 -0.22 -11.50 9.18
CA MET A 153 -0.69 -10.32 8.44
C MET A 153 -1.99 -10.62 7.68
N LEU A 154 -2.05 -11.75 7.01
CA LEU A 154 -3.20 -12.15 6.21
C LEU A 154 -4.46 -12.50 7.04
N GLN A 155 -4.35 -12.64 8.38
CA GLN A 155 -5.51 -12.82 9.27
C GLN A 155 -6.23 -11.51 9.59
N TYR A 156 -5.68 -10.35 9.16
CA TYR A 156 -6.36 -9.07 9.38
C TYR A 156 -7.73 -9.05 8.71
N GLU A 157 -8.73 -8.60 9.44
CA GLU A 157 -10.11 -8.53 8.99
C GLU A 157 -10.44 -7.12 8.48
N ILE A 158 -11.00 -7.06 7.29
CA ILE A 158 -11.48 -5.84 6.65
C ILE A 158 -12.97 -5.92 6.39
N HIS A 159 -13.63 -4.77 6.32
CA HIS A 159 -15.03 -4.70 5.91
C HIS A 159 -15.09 -4.08 4.51
N ILE A 160 -15.66 -4.80 3.58
CA ILE A 160 -15.74 -4.39 2.18
C ILE A 160 -17.18 -4.32 1.69
N PRO A 161 -17.57 -3.23 1.03
CA PRO A 161 -18.83 -3.14 0.29
C PRO A 161 -18.73 -3.85 -1.07
N SER A 162 -19.80 -3.78 -1.85
CA SER A 162 -19.74 -4.18 -3.26
C SER A 162 -18.67 -3.41 -4.02
N VAL A 163 -18.06 -4.02 -5.05
CA VAL A 163 -16.98 -3.40 -5.85
C VAL A 163 -17.41 -2.06 -6.46
N SER A 164 -18.68 -1.93 -6.85
CA SER A 164 -19.22 -0.66 -7.36
C SER A 164 -19.19 0.45 -6.31
N GLU A 165 -19.52 0.13 -5.06
CA GLU A 165 -19.44 1.09 -3.95
C GLU A 165 -18.01 1.39 -3.57
N GLN A 166 -17.11 0.39 -3.54
CA GLN A 166 -15.67 0.58 -3.33
C GLN A 166 -15.09 1.62 -4.29
N ARG A 167 -15.42 1.50 -5.58
CA ARG A 167 -14.96 2.44 -6.62
C ARG A 167 -15.48 3.85 -6.38
N GLN A 168 -16.75 4.01 -6.01
CA GLN A 168 -17.29 5.34 -5.71
C GLN A 168 -16.61 5.97 -4.49
N ILE A 169 -16.40 5.20 -3.43
CA ILE A 169 -15.67 5.65 -2.23
C ILE A 169 -14.26 6.08 -2.62
N ALA A 170 -13.53 5.22 -3.33
CA ALA A 170 -12.16 5.50 -3.74
C ALA A 170 -12.06 6.75 -4.62
N ASP A 171 -12.95 6.92 -5.59
CA ASP A 171 -12.94 8.08 -6.49
C ASP A 171 -13.17 9.39 -5.72
N VAL A 172 -14.06 9.41 -4.73
CA VAL A 172 -14.27 10.59 -3.88
C VAL A 172 -13.04 10.88 -3.03
N LEU A 173 -12.47 9.87 -2.39
CA LEU A 173 -11.28 10.03 -1.55
C LEU A 173 -10.07 10.52 -2.36
N ILE A 174 -9.84 9.96 -3.56
CA ILE A 174 -8.79 10.43 -4.48
C ILE A 174 -9.00 11.89 -4.89
N ARG A 175 -10.23 12.30 -5.18
CA ARG A 175 -10.52 13.71 -5.50
C ARG A 175 -10.24 14.63 -4.33
N LEU A 176 -10.58 14.23 -3.11
CA LEU A 176 -10.29 14.99 -1.90
C LEU A 176 -8.78 15.13 -1.67
N ASP A 177 -8.00 14.06 -1.79
CA ASP A 177 -6.55 14.08 -1.68
C ASP A 177 -5.90 15.02 -2.71
N ASN A 178 -6.39 14.98 -3.96
CA ASN A 178 -5.93 15.87 -5.02
C ASN A 178 -6.23 17.34 -4.70
N LEU A 179 -7.43 17.65 -4.17
CA LEU A 179 -7.80 19.01 -3.76
C LEU A 179 -6.92 19.49 -2.60
N ILE A 180 -6.72 18.67 -1.57
CA ILE A 180 -5.85 18.99 -0.44
C ILE A 180 -4.43 19.28 -0.93
N THR A 181 -3.88 18.42 -1.76
CA THR A 181 -2.54 18.59 -2.33
C THR A 181 -2.41 19.89 -3.15
N LEU A 182 -3.42 20.21 -3.96
CA LEU A 182 -3.46 21.45 -4.75
C LEU A 182 -3.52 22.69 -3.85
N HIS A 183 -4.33 22.67 -2.79
CA HIS A 183 -4.41 23.75 -1.83
C HIS A 183 -3.10 23.95 -1.08
N GLN A 184 -2.47 22.89 -0.63
CA GLN A 184 -1.16 22.93 0.03
C GLN A 184 -0.09 23.56 -0.88
N ARG A 185 -0.03 23.16 -2.16
CA ARG A 185 0.90 23.74 -3.14
C ARG A 185 0.65 25.23 -3.37
N LYS A 186 -0.61 25.64 -3.53
CA LYS A 186 -0.97 27.07 -3.68
C LYS A 186 -0.57 27.88 -2.45
N PHE A 187 -0.83 27.36 -1.25
CA PHE A 187 -0.46 28.01 0.00
C PHE A 187 1.06 28.18 0.13
N MET A 188 1.83 27.15 -0.18
CA MET A 188 3.29 27.22 -0.16
C MET A 188 3.86 28.24 -1.18
N LEU A 189 3.30 28.31 -2.38
CA LEU A 189 3.66 29.32 -3.38
C LEU A 189 3.32 30.74 -2.90
N PHE A 190 2.17 30.93 -2.28
CA PHE A 190 1.76 32.22 -1.71
C PHE A 190 2.76 32.68 -0.61
N ILE A 191 3.12 31.80 0.32
CA ILE A 191 4.10 32.10 1.36
C ILE A 191 5.45 32.47 0.73
N LYS A 192 5.94 31.68 -0.23
CA LYS A 192 7.22 31.92 -0.88
C LYS A 192 7.26 33.29 -1.56
N ASN A 193 6.20 33.68 -2.27
CA ASN A 193 6.11 34.96 -2.94
C ASN A 193 6.08 36.14 -1.94
N ASN A 194 5.38 36.01 -0.82
CA ASN A 194 5.32 37.08 0.19
C ASN A 194 6.67 37.27 0.94
N ILE A 195 7.40 36.17 1.21
CA ILE A 195 8.74 36.26 1.84
C ILE A 195 9.72 36.95 0.90
N THR A 196 9.70 36.65 -0.39
CA THR A 196 10.62 37.30 -1.38
C THR A 196 10.32 38.78 -1.60
N HIS A 197 9.07 39.24 -1.39
CA HIS A 197 8.71 40.65 -1.45
C HIS A 197 9.05 41.42 -0.17
N SER A 198 9.14 40.76 0.97
CA SER A 198 9.51 41.39 2.26
C SER A 198 11.02 41.58 2.47
N GLN A 199 11.85 41.03 1.58
CA GLN A 199 13.31 41.12 1.63
C GLN A 199 13.90 42.12 0.60
N ARG A 200 13.04 42.85 -0.09
CA ARG A 200 13.38 43.99 -0.97
C ARG A 200 12.92 45.30 -0.33
#